data_8b4495a4a0d462ef32a2752247e12dc3
#
_entry.id   8b4495a4a0d462ef32a2752247e12dc3
#
_cell.length_a   1.000
_cell.length_b   1.000
_cell.length_c   1.000
_cell.angle_alpha   90.00
_cell.angle_beta   90.00
_cell.angle_gamma   90.00
#
_symmetry.space_group_name_H-M   'P 1'
#
loop_
_entity.id
_entity.type
_entity.pdbx_description
1 polymer ?
#
loop_
_entity_poly.entity_id
_entity_poly.type
_entity_poly.pdbx_seq_one_letter_code
_entity_poly.pdbx_strand_id
1 'polypeptide(L)'
;YLNCSFLTAAWPAPKSAQPHSVPDFHARMGSGPIVLMSYNRVNGYAAECERTVFLDEPSPREPELFVLVMEARSLALSMVRPGVSCSSIDEATQELFRARGYGEHILHRTGHGIGLGNHEQPWISCGGSDILQENMVISVEPALYFDDIGGFRHSDTVLVTNNGYELLTRYPDDLEHLIVKRQNWIAAIKGALIRKAIHF
;
A
#
# COMPACT_ATOMS: atom_id res chain seq x y z
N TYR A 1 9.22 14.34 -14.15
CA TYR A 1 8.36 13.58 -13.21
C TYR A 1 6.87 13.57 -13.59
N LEU A 2 6.44 14.34 -14.59
CA LEU A 2 5.02 14.58 -14.85
C LEU A 2 4.32 13.57 -15.75
N ASN A 3 5.03 12.58 -16.31
CA ASN A 3 4.45 11.67 -17.31
C ASN A 3 4.72 10.18 -17.11
N CYS A 4 5.23 9.76 -15.96
CA CYS A 4 5.24 8.34 -15.63
C CYS A 4 3.93 7.98 -14.96
N SER A 5 2.91 7.71 -15.75
CA SER A 5 1.74 6.99 -15.27
C SER A 5 2.14 5.53 -15.06
N PHE A 6 2.66 5.21 -13.89
CA PHE A 6 2.73 3.82 -13.45
C PHE A 6 1.30 3.37 -13.19
N LEU A 7 0.67 2.80 -14.19
CA LEU A 7 -0.72 2.34 -14.08
C LEU A 7 -0.84 1.19 -13.08
N THR A 8 0.15 0.33 -13.03
CA THR A 8 0.20 -0.78 -12.07
C THR A 8 1.65 -1.26 -11.95
N ALA A 9 2.10 -1.50 -10.74
CA ALA A 9 3.41 -2.08 -10.47
C ALA A 9 3.29 -3.20 -9.45
N ALA A 10 4.20 -4.17 -9.54
CA ALA A 10 4.31 -5.25 -8.59
C ALA A 10 5.77 -5.40 -8.18
N TRP A 11 6.01 -5.34 -6.89
CA TRP A 11 7.35 -5.53 -6.32
C TRP A 11 7.38 -6.82 -5.51
N PRO A 12 7.98 -7.90 -6.06
CA PRO A 12 8.18 -9.13 -5.29
C PRO A 12 9.27 -8.95 -4.24
N ALA A 13 9.25 -9.76 -3.19
CA ALA A 13 10.37 -9.86 -2.25
C ALA A 13 11.66 -10.28 -2.99
N PRO A 14 12.85 -9.76 -2.64
CA PRO A 14 13.10 -8.77 -1.58
C PRO A 14 12.87 -7.31 -2.02
N LYS A 15 12.59 -7.01 -3.29
CA LYS A 15 12.42 -5.63 -3.80
C LYS A 15 11.27 -4.87 -3.13
N SER A 16 10.24 -5.58 -2.67
CA SER A 16 9.14 -4.98 -1.91
C SER A 16 9.59 -4.35 -0.57
N ALA A 17 10.78 -4.68 -0.08
CA ALA A 17 11.37 -4.07 1.11
C ALA A 17 11.76 -2.59 0.91
N GLN A 18 11.67 -2.07 -0.30
CA GLN A 18 11.98 -0.68 -0.63
C GLN A 18 10.71 0.09 -0.97
N PRO A 19 10.38 1.19 -0.29
CA PRO A 19 9.15 1.96 -0.53
C PRO A 19 8.98 2.44 -1.98
N HIS A 20 10.08 2.76 -2.65
CA HIS A 20 10.13 3.27 -4.02
C HIS A 20 11.04 2.44 -4.91
N SER A 21 10.81 1.13 -4.97
CA SER A 21 11.57 0.25 -5.82
C SER A 21 11.25 0.48 -7.30
N VAL A 22 12.25 0.34 -8.16
CA VAL A 22 12.03 0.35 -9.61
C VAL A 22 11.54 -1.03 -10.03
N PRO A 23 10.40 -1.13 -10.76
CA PRO A 23 9.93 -2.41 -11.29
C PRO A 23 10.98 -3.07 -12.18
N ASP A 24 11.21 -4.35 -11.98
CA ASP A 24 12.07 -5.16 -12.80
C ASP A 24 11.22 -6.14 -13.62
N PHE A 25 11.09 -5.85 -14.90
CA PHE A 25 10.25 -6.65 -15.81
C PHE A 25 10.80 -8.08 -16.05
N HIS A 26 12.03 -8.32 -15.68
CA HIS A 26 12.67 -9.66 -15.77
C HIS A 26 12.62 -10.42 -14.45
N ALA A 27 12.28 -9.76 -13.33
CA ALA A 27 12.13 -10.41 -12.05
C ALA A 27 10.95 -11.38 -12.07
N ARG A 28 11.19 -12.60 -11.58
CA ARG A 28 10.11 -13.56 -11.36
C ARG A 28 9.40 -13.21 -10.06
N MET A 29 8.09 -13.28 -10.08
CA MET A 29 7.29 -13.29 -8.87
C MET A 29 7.62 -14.57 -8.10
N GLY A 30 8.25 -14.40 -6.95
CA GLY A 30 8.64 -15.49 -6.04
C GLY A 30 7.63 -15.72 -4.93
N SER A 31 8.06 -16.47 -3.91
CA SER A 31 7.39 -16.55 -2.62
C SER A 31 7.67 -15.29 -1.79
N GLY A 32 6.89 -15.08 -0.73
CA GLY A 32 6.96 -13.91 0.14
C GLY A 32 6.01 -12.78 -0.26
N PRO A 33 6.03 -11.66 0.48
CA PRO A 33 5.13 -10.55 0.26
C PRO A 33 5.45 -9.81 -1.05
N ILE A 34 4.41 -9.62 -1.85
CA ILE A 34 4.45 -8.83 -3.08
C ILE A 34 3.61 -7.59 -2.85
N VAL A 35 4.21 -6.41 -2.94
CA VAL A 35 3.45 -5.16 -2.94
C VAL A 35 2.95 -4.92 -4.37
N LEU A 36 1.63 -4.98 -4.51
CA LEU A 36 0.93 -4.69 -5.75
C LEU A 36 0.33 -3.29 -5.66
N MET A 37 0.77 -2.39 -6.52
CA MET A 37 0.31 -1.01 -6.57
C MET A 37 -0.51 -0.77 -7.85
N SER A 38 -1.68 -0.20 -7.69
CA SER A 38 -2.46 0.40 -8.79
C SER A 38 -2.50 1.90 -8.59
N TYR A 39 -1.93 2.61 -9.53
CA TYR A 39 -1.85 4.06 -9.53
C TYR A 39 -2.39 4.60 -10.85
N ASN A 40 -3.53 5.26 -10.80
CA ASN A 40 -4.23 5.73 -11.99
C ASN A 40 -4.64 7.19 -11.89
N ARG A 41 -4.91 7.80 -13.03
CA ARG A 41 -5.51 9.13 -13.14
C ARG A 41 -6.81 9.06 -13.90
N VAL A 42 -7.84 9.68 -13.34
CA VAL A 42 -9.14 9.84 -14.00
C VAL A 42 -9.39 11.35 -14.13
N ASN A 43 -9.51 11.83 -15.35
CA ASN A 43 -9.68 13.26 -15.63
C ASN A 43 -8.61 14.16 -14.98
N GLY A 44 -7.37 13.64 -14.87
CA GLY A 44 -6.24 14.35 -14.26
C GLY A 44 -6.08 14.13 -12.75
N TYR A 45 -7.09 13.67 -12.04
CA TYR A 45 -7.02 13.35 -10.61
C TYR A 45 -6.40 11.98 -10.39
N ALA A 46 -5.50 11.90 -9.43
CA ALA A 46 -4.82 10.68 -9.05
C ALA A 46 -5.68 9.83 -8.10
N ALA A 47 -5.51 8.53 -8.17
CA ALA A 47 -6.04 7.56 -7.23
C ALA A 47 -5.01 6.44 -7.02
N GLU A 48 -4.94 5.93 -5.81
CA GLU A 48 -3.96 4.94 -5.39
C GLU A 48 -4.63 3.81 -4.63
N CYS A 49 -4.18 2.61 -4.88
CA CYS A 49 -4.56 1.41 -4.14
C CYS A 49 -3.37 0.46 -4.10
N GLU A 50 -2.94 0.07 -2.92
CA GLU A 50 -1.87 -0.91 -2.77
C GLU A 50 -2.28 -2.05 -1.86
N ARG A 51 -1.79 -3.24 -2.18
CA ARG A 51 -2.05 -4.45 -1.42
C ARG A 51 -0.79 -5.31 -1.35
N THR A 52 -0.57 -5.91 -0.19
CA THR A 52 0.38 -7.01 -0.05
C THR A 52 -0.32 -8.29 -0.43
N VAL A 53 0.15 -8.96 -1.48
CA VAL A 53 -0.39 -10.22 -1.99
C VAL A 53 0.65 -11.33 -1.91
N PHE A 54 0.20 -12.58 -1.89
CA PHE A 54 1.06 -13.76 -1.86
C PHE A 54 0.68 -14.71 -3.00
N LEU A 55 1.66 -15.30 -3.68
CA LEU A 55 1.41 -16.30 -4.73
C LEU A 55 1.44 -17.74 -4.21
N ASP A 56 1.98 -17.93 -3.03
CA ASP A 56 2.06 -19.22 -2.31
C ASP A 56 1.57 -18.99 -0.88
N GLU A 57 1.39 -20.05 -0.11
CA GLU A 57 1.09 -19.94 1.32
C GLU A 57 2.19 -19.15 2.03
N PRO A 58 1.86 -18.09 2.76
CA PRO A 58 2.86 -17.29 3.46
C PRO A 58 3.53 -18.09 4.57
N SER A 59 4.81 -17.79 4.83
CA SER A 59 5.55 -18.34 5.97
C SER A 59 4.94 -17.87 7.29
N PRO A 60 5.17 -18.57 8.42
CA PRO A 60 4.46 -18.28 9.68
C PRO A 60 4.57 -16.81 10.17
N ARG A 61 5.68 -16.13 9.89
CA ARG A 61 5.91 -14.73 10.30
C ARG A 61 5.15 -13.72 9.42
N GLU A 62 4.93 -14.03 8.16
CA GLU A 62 4.33 -13.09 7.21
C GLU A 62 2.87 -12.75 7.53
N PRO A 63 1.99 -13.69 7.92
CA PRO A 63 0.63 -13.36 8.36
C PRO A 63 0.60 -12.44 9.58
N GLU A 64 1.53 -12.62 10.55
CA GLU A 64 1.61 -11.76 11.72
C GLU A 64 1.94 -10.32 11.35
N LEU A 65 2.90 -10.12 10.46
CA LEU A 65 3.29 -8.80 9.95
C LEU A 65 2.17 -8.17 9.11
N PHE A 66 1.50 -8.96 8.28
CA PHE A 66 0.34 -8.50 7.52
C PHE A 66 -0.77 -8.01 8.47
N VAL A 67 -1.14 -8.79 9.47
CA VAL A 67 -2.17 -8.41 10.46
C VAL A 67 -1.77 -7.14 11.20
N LEU A 68 -0.51 -6.98 11.58
CA LEU A 68 -0.04 -5.77 12.26
C LEU A 68 -0.16 -4.52 11.37
N VAL A 69 0.15 -4.62 10.09
CA VAL A 69 -0.06 -3.51 9.15
C VAL A 69 -1.56 -3.20 8.99
N MET A 70 -2.42 -4.23 9.00
CA MET A 70 -3.88 -4.02 8.95
C MET A 70 -4.44 -3.43 10.25
N GLU A 71 -3.87 -3.75 11.42
CA GLU A 71 -4.18 -3.07 12.69
C GLU A 71 -3.83 -1.58 12.61
N ALA A 72 -2.63 -1.25 12.10
CA ALA A 72 -2.16 0.11 11.92
C ALA A 72 -3.05 0.90 10.94
N ARG A 73 -3.44 0.28 9.82
CA ARG A 73 -4.40 0.85 8.87
C ARG A 73 -5.75 1.13 9.53
N SER A 74 -6.29 0.18 10.28
CA SER A 74 -7.57 0.33 10.95
C SER A 74 -7.53 1.44 11.99
N LEU A 75 -6.42 1.55 12.74
CA LEU A 75 -6.18 2.63 13.69
C LEU A 75 -6.15 3.99 12.97
N ALA A 76 -5.35 4.14 11.91
CA ALA A 76 -5.27 5.37 11.14
C ALA A 76 -6.65 5.79 10.60
N LEU A 77 -7.37 4.86 9.95
CA LEU A 77 -8.70 5.12 9.41
C LEU A 77 -9.71 5.54 10.49
N SER A 78 -9.67 4.95 11.68
CA SER A 78 -10.57 5.28 12.79
C SER A 78 -10.42 6.73 13.30
N MET A 79 -9.26 7.34 13.03
CA MET A 79 -8.95 8.72 13.39
C MET A 79 -9.35 9.72 12.31
N VAL A 80 -9.62 9.28 11.07
CA VAL A 80 -9.92 10.19 9.95
C VAL A 80 -11.27 10.86 10.13
N ARG A 81 -11.26 12.17 10.40
CA ARG A 81 -12.42 13.08 10.41
C ARG A 81 -11.95 14.53 10.39
N PRO A 82 -12.79 15.49 10.04
CA PRO A 82 -12.43 16.90 10.07
C PRO A 82 -11.96 17.35 11.47
N GLY A 83 -10.97 18.24 11.50
CA GLY A 83 -10.40 18.80 12.73
C GLY A 83 -9.30 17.96 13.37
N VAL A 84 -9.05 16.74 12.89
CA VAL A 84 -7.96 15.91 13.41
C VAL A 84 -6.62 16.34 12.82
N SER A 85 -5.60 16.41 13.66
CA SER A 85 -4.22 16.67 13.25
C SER A 85 -3.67 15.46 12.46
N CYS A 86 -3.11 15.72 11.29
CA CYS A 86 -2.43 14.70 10.48
C CYS A 86 -1.23 14.10 11.23
N SER A 87 -0.53 14.92 12.03
CA SER A 87 0.58 14.45 12.89
C SER A 87 0.10 13.42 13.91
N SER A 88 -1.06 13.63 14.54
CA SER A 88 -1.58 12.70 15.54
C SER A 88 -1.94 11.33 14.96
N ILE A 89 -2.38 11.27 13.71
CA ILE A 89 -2.66 10.01 13.01
C ILE A 89 -1.34 9.25 12.77
N ASP A 90 -0.33 9.94 12.26
CA ASP A 90 0.97 9.32 11.97
C ASP A 90 1.66 8.89 13.28
N GLU A 91 1.64 9.73 14.32
CA GLU A 91 2.20 9.40 15.64
C GLU A 91 1.58 8.13 16.23
N ALA A 92 0.24 8.04 16.23
CA ALA A 92 -0.48 6.87 16.76
C ALA A 92 -0.14 5.60 15.95
N THR A 93 -0.08 5.71 14.63
CA THR A 93 0.22 4.59 13.74
C THR A 93 1.65 4.10 13.92
N GLN A 94 2.61 5.02 13.97
CA GLN A 94 4.01 4.68 14.19
C GLN A 94 4.28 4.14 15.59
N GLU A 95 3.58 4.67 16.61
CA GLU A 95 3.71 4.17 17.98
C GLU A 95 3.20 2.74 18.12
N LEU A 96 2.12 2.36 17.43
CA LEU A 96 1.68 0.98 17.36
C LEU A 96 2.82 0.05 16.87
N PHE A 97 3.52 0.43 15.80
CA PHE A 97 4.65 -0.34 15.28
C PHE A 97 5.85 -0.38 16.25
N ARG A 98 6.18 0.77 16.87
CA ARG A 98 7.28 0.87 17.85
C ARG A 98 7.00 0.01 19.10
N ALA A 99 5.78 0.05 19.63
CA ALA A 99 5.36 -0.75 20.77
C ALA A 99 5.45 -2.26 20.52
N ARG A 100 5.37 -2.68 19.27
CA ARG A 100 5.57 -4.07 18.84
C ARG A 100 7.03 -4.38 18.45
N GLY A 101 7.97 -3.45 18.63
CA GLY A 101 9.39 -3.64 18.33
C GLY A 101 9.81 -3.44 16.88
N TYR A 102 8.96 -2.84 16.05
CA TYR A 102 9.19 -2.67 14.60
C TYR A 102 9.51 -1.22 14.20
N GLY A 103 9.95 -0.38 15.12
CA GLY A 103 10.23 1.04 14.84
C GLY A 103 11.26 1.28 13.72
N GLU A 104 12.28 0.42 13.61
CA GLU A 104 13.33 0.52 12.59
C GLU A 104 12.85 0.10 11.18
N HIS A 105 11.67 -0.52 11.09
CA HIS A 105 11.08 -0.97 9.84
C HIS A 105 10.08 0.02 9.25
N ILE A 106 9.91 1.20 9.87
CA ILE A 106 9.07 2.30 9.40
C ILE A 106 9.93 3.20 8.50
N LEU A 107 9.69 3.19 7.19
CA LEU A 107 10.52 3.94 6.25
C LEU A 107 9.83 5.18 5.67
N HIS A 108 8.55 5.38 5.94
CA HIS A 108 7.82 6.57 5.49
C HIS A 108 6.63 6.89 6.43
N ARG A 109 6.00 8.02 6.19
CA ARG A 109 4.79 8.52 6.88
C ARG A 109 3.57 7.66 6.57
N THR A 110 2.51 7.80 7.37
CA THR A 110 1.26 7.04 7.23
C THR A 110 0.43 7.43 6.01
N GLY A 111 0.64 8.62 5.42
CA GLY A 111 -0.13 8.99 4.23
C GLY A 111 0.09 10.44 3.76
N HIS A 112 -0.72 10.84 2.78
CA HIS A 112 -0.63 12.15 2.15
C HIS A 112 -1.94 12.52 1.45
N GLY A 113 -2.08 13.77 1.04
CA GLY A 113 -3.16 14.21 0.15
C GLY A 113 -2.98 13.65 -1.26
N ILE A 114 -4.10 13.41 -1.93
CA ILE A 114 -4.16 12.99 -3.33
C ILE A 114 -5.12 13.92 -4.08
N GLY A 115 -4.68 14.44 -5.20
CA GLY A 115 -5.47 15.34 -6.04
C GLY A 115 -4.94 15.40 -7.45
N LEU A 116 -4.58 16.59 -7.93
CA LEU A 116 -3.85 16.75 -9.17
C LEU A 116 -2.39 16.30 -9.02
N GLY A 117 -1.83 16.43 -7.82
CA GLY A 117 -0.57 15.80 -7.44
C GLY A 117 -0.77 14.34 -7.07
N ASN A 118 0.27 13.53 -7.26
CA ASN A 118 0.31 12.17 -6.76
C ASN A 118 0.45 12.17 -5.23
N HIS A 119 1.26 13.09 -4.75
CA HIS A 119 1.48 13.41 -3.37
C HIS A 119 1.34 14.92 -3.23
N GLU A 120 0.41 15.35 -2.41
CA GLU A 120 0.19 16.76 -2.09
C GLU A 120 -0.24 16.90 -0.62
N GLN A 121 -0.40 18.12 -0.13
CA GLN A 121 -0.98 18.34 1.19
C GLN A 121 -2.45 17.87 1.24
N PRO A 122 -2.87 17.42 2.46
CA PRO A 122 -2.17 17.41 3.74
C PRO A 122 -1.14 16.27 3.84
N TRP A 123 -0.06 16.49 4.62
CA TRP A 123 0.90 15.44 4.94
C TRP A 123 0.51 14.76 6.24
N ILE A 124 0.17 13.47 6.19
CA ILE A 124 -0.07 12.66 7.39
C ILE A 124 1.30 12.20 7.89
N SER A 125 1.96 13.08 8.62
CA SER A 125 3.36 12.94 9.02
C SER A 125 3.60 13.57 10.39
N CYS A 126 4.39 12.90 11.23
CA CYS A 126 4.79 13.41 12.54
C CYS A 126 5.42 14.82 12.45
N GLY A 127 5.06 15.69 13.39
CA GLY A 127 5.56 17.05 13.47
C GLY A 127 4.98 18.03 12.45
N GLY A 128 4.06 17.58 11.59
CA GLY A 128 3.33 18.43 10.66
C GLY A 128 2.21 19.23 11.34
N SER A 129 1.82 20.35 10.73
CA SER A 129 0.74 21.23 11.21
C SER A 129 -0.59 21.05 10.45
N ASP A 130 -0.63 20.15 9.50
CA ASP A 130 -1.83 19.92 8.68
C ASP A 130 -2.99 19.35 9.51
N ILE A 131 -4.18 19.85 9.23
CA ILE A 131 -5.44 19.44 9.89
C ILE A 131 -6.38 18.93 8.81
N LEU A 132 -6.98 17.76 9.02
CA LEU A 132 -7.96 17.21 8.09
C LEU A 132 -9.19 18.12 8.00
N GLN A 133 -9.68 18.32 6.79
CA GLN A 133 -10.90 19.06 6.49
C GLN A 133 -11.84 18.19 5.66
N GLU A 134 -13.14 18.47 5.75
CA GLU A 134 -14.13 17.83 4.91
C GLU A 134 -13.81 18.01 3.42
N ASN A 135 -14.09 16.99 2.63
CA ASN A 135 -13.82 16.88 1.19
C ASN A 135 -12.32 16.73 0.80
N MET A 136 -11.42 16.65 1.75
CA MET A 136 -10.05 16.23 1.43
C MET A 136 -10.03 14.78 0.97
N VAL A 137 -9.21 14.48 -0.04
CA VAL A 137 -8.90 13.11 -0.47
C VAL A 137 -7.46 12.82 -0.06
N ILE A 138 -7.27 11.73 0.66
CA ILE A 138 -5.97 11.34 1.22
C ILE A 138 -5.64 9.88 0.91
N SER A 139 -4.35 9.55 0.91
CA SER A 139 -3.86 8.18 1.06
C SER A 139 -3.72 7.83 2.53
N VAL A 140 -4.09 6.59 2.89
CA VAL A 140 -3.74 5.97 4.18
C VAL A 140 -2.99 4.69 3.84
N GLU A 141 -1.67 4.70 4.08
CA GLU A 141 -0.73 3.70 3.56
C GLU A 141 0.32 3.23 4.58
N PRO A 142 -0.06 2.81 5.80
CA PRO A 142 0.91 2.29 6.74
C PRO A 142 1.65 1.07 6.20
N ALA A 143 2.94 0.97 6.52
CA ALA A 143 3.79 -0.10 6.00
C ALA A 143 4.93 -0.46 6.94
N LEU A 144 5.42 -1.70 6.78
CA LEU A 144 6.65 -2.20 7.39
C LEU A 144 7.53 -2.85 6.32
N TYR A 145 8.83 -2.67 6.43
CA TYR A 145 9.82 -3.10 5.45
C TYR A 145 10.96 -3.90 6.10
N PHE A 146 11.22 -5.09 5.58
CA PHE A 146 12.22 -6.02 6.10
C PHE A 146 13.13 -6.48 4.96
N ASP A 147 14.43 -6.27 5.08
CA ASP A 147 15.41 -6.64 4.05
C ASP A 147 15.42 -8.15 3.77
N ASP A 148 15.14 -8.96 4.79
CA ASP A 148 15.15 -10.43 4.74
C ASP A 148 13.80 -11.05 4.31
N ILE A 149 12.69 -10.30 4.40
CA ILE A 149 11.35 -10.81 4.12
C ILE A 149 10.71 -10.10 2.93
N GLY A 150 10.75 -8.77 2.92
CA GLY A 150 10.07 -7.90 1.97
C GLY A 150 9.22 -6.83 2.65
N GLY A 151 8.40 -6.12 1.88
CA GLY A 151 7.53 -5.05 2.35
C GLY A 151 6.09 -5.50 2.54
N PHE A 152 5.45 -4.97 3.57
CA PHE A 152 4.02 -5.08 3.83
C PHE A 152 3.44 -3.68 3.77
N ARG A 153 2.67 -3.39 2.72
CA ARG A 153 2.05 -2.09 2.51
C ARG A 153 0.61 -2.25 2.05
N HIS A 154 -0.26 -1.45 2.65
CA HIS A 154 -1.67 -1.45 2.32
C HIS A 154 -2.15 0.00 2.22
N SER A 155 -2.42 0.45 1.00
CA SER A 155 -2.84 1.82 0.71
C SER A 155 -4.26 1.90 0.21
N ASP A 156 -5.00 2.86 0.73
CA ASP A 156 -6.34 3.22 0.31
C ASP A 156 -6.46 4.71 0.02
N THR A 157 -7.18 5.03 -1.05
CA THR A 157 -7.66 6.39 -1.29
C THR A 157 -8.93 6.62 -0.47
N VAL A 158 -8.94 7.67 0.34
CA VAL A 158 -9.93 7.94 1.38
C VAL A 158 -10.48 9.35 1.21
N LEU A 159 -11.80 9.50 1.17
CA LEU A 159 -12.48 10.79 1.24
C LEU A 159 -12.80 11.12 2.70
N VAL A 160 -12.38 12.28 3.17
CA VAL A 160 -12.78 12.82 4.48
C VAL A 160 -14.20 13.37 4.36
N THR A 161 -15.14 12.77 5.09
CA THR A 161 -16.54 13.22 5.15
C THR A 161 -16.77 14.16 6.32
N ASN A 162 -17.97 14.72 6.46
CA ASN A 162 -18.30 15.66 7.54
C ASN A 162 -18.14 15.10 8.96
N ASN A 163 -18.19 13.77 9.13
CA ASN A 163 -18.13 13.12 10.44
C ASN A 163 -17.23 11.87 10.50
N GLY A 164 -16.44 11.62 9.46
CA GLY A 164 -15.58 10.43 9.35
C GLY A 164 -14.93 10.34 7.99
N TYR A 165 -15.03 9.16 7.37
CA TYR A 165 -14.42 8.91 6.08
C TYR A 165 -15.26 7.96 5.21
N GLU A 166 -14.95 7.96 3.91
CA GLU A 166 -15.41 6.97 2.93
C GLU A 166 -14.19 6.38 2.20
N LEU A 167 -14.13 5.04 2.10
CA LEU A 167 -13.13 4.36 1.28
C LEU A 167 -13.53 4.45 -0.18
N LEU A 168 -12.68 5.06 -1.01
CA LEU A 168 -12.86 5.13 -2.46
C LEU A 168 -12.27 3.91 -3.17
N THR A 169 -11.31 3.23 -2.55
CA THR A 169 -10.75 1.96 -3.04
C THR A 169 -11.61 0.78 -2.56
N ARG A 170 -11.97 -0.11 -3.50
CA ARG A 170 -12.80 -1.29 -3.22
C ARG A 170 -12.10 -2.55 -3.73
N TYR A 171 -11.09 -2.97 -2.99
CA TYR A 171 -10.33 -4.18 -3.28
C TYR A 171 -10.24 -5.02 -1.99
N PRO A 172 -10.20 -6.35 -2.08
CA PRO A 172 -10.07 -7.20 -0.89
C PRO A 172 -8.91 -6.74 0.01
N ASP A 173 -9.13 -6.83 1.30
CA ASP A 173 -8.19 -6.39 2.34
C ASP A 173 -7.93 -7.48 3.40
N ASP A 174 -8.56 -8.63 3.27
CA ASP A 174 -8.30 -9.79 4.11
C ASP A 174 -7.26 -10.74 3.48
N LEU A 175 -6.48 -11.37 4.34
CA LEU A 175 -5.35 -12.22 3.91
C LEU A 175 -5.78 -13.38 3.00
N GLU A 176 -6.94 -13.98 3.26
CA GLU A 176 -7.41 -15.15 2.50
C GLU A 176 -7.61 -14.83 1.01
N HIS A 177 -8.19 -13.66 0.72
CA HIS A 177 -8.40 -13.20 -0.66
C HIS A 177 -7.13 -12.65 -1.31
N LEU A 178 -6.11 -12.29 -0.50
CA LEU A 178 -4.84 -11.78 -0.98
C LEU A 178 -3.78 -12.87 -1.17
N ILE A 179 -4.08 -14.11 -0.78
CA ILE A 179 -3.32 -15.29 -1.20
C ILE A 179 -3.85 -15.73 -2.56
N VAL A 180 -3.11 -15.39 -3.63
CA VAL A 180 -3.47 -15.73 -5.00
C VAL A 180 -3.16 -17.21 -5.26
N LYS A 181 -4.09 -18.08 -4.90
CA LYS A 181 -3.96 -19.52 -5.17
C LYS A 181 -3.71 -19.72 -6.65
N ARG A 182 -2.60 -20.35 -7.03
CA ARG A 182 -2.31 -20.72 -8.43
C ARG A 182 -3.45 -21.60 -8.96
N GLN A 183 -4.47 -20.98 -9.48
CA GLN A 183 -5.53 -21.69 -10.18
C GLN A 183 -5.17 -21.74 -11.66
N ASN A 184 -5.05 -22.99 -12.16
CA ASN A 184 -5.17 -23.41 -13.54
C ASN A 184 -3.88 -23.54 -14.36
N TRP A 185 -3.66 -24.78 -14.77
CA TRP A 185 -2.84 -25.14 -15.94
C TRP A 185 -3.11 -24.24 -17.17
N ILE A 186 -4.33 -23.71 -17.36
CA ILE A 186 -4.70 -22.74 -18.39
C ILE A 186 -3.95 -21.42 -18.21
N ALA A 187 -3.81 -20.91 -16.99
CA ALA A 187 -3.03 -19.69 -16.72
C ALA A 187 -1.54 -19.90 -17.00
N ALA A 188 -1.01 -21.08 -16.67
CA ALA A 188 0.37 -21.44 -17.00
C ALA A 188 0.62 -21.51 -18.53
N ILE A 189 -0.33 -22.09 -19.29
CA ILE A 189 -0.25 -22.14 -20.76
C ILE A 189 -0.37 -20.74 -21.36
N LYS A 190 -1.34 -19.91 -20.90
CA LYS A 190 -1.47 -18.52 -21.34
C LYS A 190 -0.20 -17.72 -21.05
N GLY A 191 0.35 -17.84 -19.84
CA GLY A 191 1.61 -17.19 -19.48
C GLY A 191 2.80 -17.64 -20.32
N ALA A 192 2.88 -18.92 -20.68
CA ALA A 192 3.91 -19.43 -21.59
C ALA A 192 3.75 -18.89 -23.01
N LEU A 193 2.51 -18.81 -23.51
CA LEU A 193 2.22 -18.24 -24.83
C LEU A 193 2.53 -16.74 -24.89
N ILE A 194 2.17 -15.99 -23.86
CA ILE A 194 2.47 -14.55 -23.77
C ILE A 194 3.97 -14.34 -23.75
N ARG A 195 4.73 -15.06 -22.91
CA ARG A 195 6.20 -14.96 -22.87
C ARG A 195 6.83 -15.27 -24.23
N LYS A 196 6.31 -16.25 -24.97
CA LYS A 196 6.79 -16.60 -26.30
C LYS A 196 6.43 -15.54 -27.36
N ALA A 197 5.30 -14.85 -27.21
CA ALA A 197 4.83 -13.82 -28.15
C ALA A 197 5.53 -12.46 -27.95
N ILE A 198 5.96 -12.15 -26.71
CA ILE A 198 6.55 -10.85 -26.38
C ILE A 198 8.07 -10.81 -26.62
N HIS A 199 8.72 -11.96 -26.88
CA HIS A 199 10.19 -12.05 -27.11
C HIS A 199 11.01 -11.21 -26.13
N PHE A 200 10.75 -11.37 -24.83
CA PHE A 200 11.58 -10.81 -23.77
C PHE A 200 12.31 -11.91 -23.01
#